data_f33eea915d813f5e62d5143ce509722c
#
_entry.id   f33eea915d813f5e62d5143ce509722c
#
_cell.length_a   1.000
_cell.length_b   1.000
_cell.length_c   1.000
_cell.angle_alpha   90.00
_cell.angle_beta   90.00
_cell.angle_gamma   90.00
#
_symmetry.space_group_name_H-M   'P 1'
#
loop_
_entity.id
_entity.type
_entity.pdbx_description
1 polymer ?
#
loop_
_entity_poly.entity_id
_entity_poly.type
_entity_poly.pdbx_seq_one_letter_code
_entity_poly.pdbx_strand_id
1 'polypeptide(L)'
;VYLVGAGPGDYRLITLKGKECLEKADVVICDYLADKRLMAFAKDDVEYIYVGKKAGNHAMRQEDISQLIADKAKEGKCVVRLKGGDPFVFGRGGEEAEVLKKNNVAFEIVPGISSAIAAPAYAGIPVTNRKVAVSFAVITGHEDPTKGKSDINWEKLATAVDTLVFLMGVGNLPHITSQLIKYGRSADTPAALVRWGTKAEQEVLVTTVGNAVEDVKKHNLKPPAVFVVGNVVNLRQTIQWFDNKPLFGKNILVTRAREQASKLTTALEDLGANCIEAPAIKITTPDDDFASLDKAIAKIGEYE
;
A
#
# COMPACT_ATOMS: atom_id res chain seq x y z
N VAL A 1 15.55 13.33 8.75
CA VAL A 1 14.58 12.82 7.75
C VAL A 1 14.35 11.33 7.97
N TYR A 2 13.11 10.88 7.81
CA TYR A 2 12.76 9.46 7.80
C TYR A 2 12.16 9.09 6.45
N LEU A 3 12.76 8.11 5.75
CA LEU A 3 12.18 7.49 4.55
C LEU A 3 11.39 6.27 5.00
N VAL A 4 10.07 6.40 5.08
CA VAL A 4 9.18 5.44 5.75
C VAL A 4 8.35 4.66 4.74
N GLY A 5 8.35 3.33 4.84
CA GLY A 5 7.44 2.48 4.10
C GLY A 5 6.03 2.53 4.68
N ALA A 6 5.06 2.95 3.86
CA ALA A 6 3.65 3.03 4.20
C ALA A 6 2.93 1.67 4.19
N GLY A 7 3.63 0.62 3.76
CA GLY A 7 3.00 -0.68 3.55
C GLY A 7 2.21 -0.79 2.24
N PRO A 8 1.52 -1.93 2.02
CA PRO A 8 0.96 -2.33 0.73
C PRO A 8 -0.43 -1.73 0.43
N GLY A 9 -1.09 -1.11 1.42
CA GLY A 9 -2.44 -0.57 1.25
C GLY A 9 -3.28 -0.60 2.53
N ASP A 10 -3.31 -1.71 3.27
CA ASP A 10 -3.89 -1.75 4.61
C ASP A 10 -3.00 -0.90 5.56
N TYR A 11 -3.54 0.21 6.08
CA TYR A 11 -2.81 1.12 6.96
C TYR A 11 -2.31 0.46 8.24
N ARG A 12 -2.93 -0.64 8.68
CA ARG A 12 -2.53 -1.42 9.86
C ARG A 12 -1.25 -2.24 9.63
N LEU A 13 -0.81 -2.32 8.37
CA LEU A 13 0.47 -2.96 8.00
C LEU A 13 1.65 -1.99 8.00
N ILE A 14 1.49 -0.78 8.52
CA ILE A 14 2.63 0.07 8.86
C ILE A 14 3.42 -0.55 10.00
N THR A 15 4.74 -0.37 9.98
CA THR A 15 5.57 -0.80 11.12
C THR A 15 5.36 0.12 12.32
N LEU A 16 5.55 -0.39 13.54
CA LEU A 16 5.49 0.43 14.76
C LEU A 16 6.43 1.64 14.64
N LYS A 17 7.65 1.42 14.14
CA LYS A 17 8.62 2.50 13.92
C LYS A 17 8.12 3.52 12.89
N GLY A 18 7.46 3.09 11.84
CA GLY A 18 6.84 3.98 10.85
C GLY A 18 5.77 4.87 11.48
N LYS A 19 4.92 4.30 12.34
CA LYS A 19 3.93 5.04 13.12
C LYS A 19 4.59 6.07 14.05
N GLU A 20 5.62 5.67 14.82
CA GLU A 20 6.36 6.57 15.70
C GLU A 20 7.01 7.74 14.94
N CYS A 21 7.47 7.51 13.71
CA CYS A 21 7.98 8.58 12.87
C CYS A 21 6.89 9.57 12.46
N LEU A 22 5.68 9.09 12.13
CA LEU A 22 4.54 9.95 11.81
C LEU A 22 4.11 10.81 13.01
N GLU A 23 4.08 10.23 14.22
CA GLU A 23 3.73 10.93 15.46
C GLU A 23 4.69 12.10 15.78
N LYS A 24 5.94 12.01 15.31
CA LYS A 24 6.98 13.05 15.53
C LYS A 24 7.10 14.03 14.37
N ALA A 25 6.48 13.75 13.23
CA ALA A 25 6.65 14.52 12.00
C ALA A 25 6.14 15.96 12.14
N ASP A 26 6.93 16.92 11.63
CA ASP A 26 6.50 18.28 11.38
C ASP A 26 6.04 18.46 9.93
N VAL A 27 6.60 17.61 9.03
CA VAL A 27 6.24 17.57 7.60
C VAL A 27 6.09 16.12 7.16
N VAL A 28 4.98 15.79 6.50
CA VAL A 28 4.78 14.49 5.83
C VAL A 28 4.66 14.72 4.33
N ILE A 29 5.58 14.13 3.57
CA ILE A 29 5.60 14.17 2.10
C ILE A 29 5.19 12.78 1.61
N CYS A 30 4.05 12.66 0.93
CA CYS A 30 3.52 11.37 0.48
C CYS A 30 3.08 11.36 -0.98
N ASP A 31 2.95 10.16 -1.54
CA ASP A 31 2.45 9.91 -2.88
C ASP A 31 1.09 9.17 -2.88
N TYR A 32 0.62 8.82 -4.09
CA TYR A 32 -0.69 8.20 -4.32
C TYR A 32 -0.89 6.82 -3.65
N LEU A 33 0.19 6.05 -3.45
CA LEU A 33 0.08 4.67 -2.96
C LEU A 33 0.03 4.58 -1.43
N ALA A 34 0.41 5.65 -0.72
CA ALA A 34 0.28 5.70 0.73
C ALA A 34 -1.19 5.89 1.13
N ASP A 35 -1.70 5.08 2.06
CA ASP A 35 -3.07 5.20 2.53
C ASP A 35 -3.23 6.48 3.38
N LYS A 36 -4.23 7.29 3.05
CA LYS A 36 -4.49 8.57 3.74
C LYS A 36 -4.82 8.40 5.22
N ARG A 37 -5.33 7.24 5.63
CA ARG A 37 -5.63 6.93 7.04
C ARG A 37 -4.39 6.93 7.93
N LEU A 38 -3.19 6.76 7.35
CA LEU A 38 -1.93 6.88 8.07
C LEU A 38 -1.72 8.29 8.63
N MET A 39 -2.34 9.31 8.05
CA MET A 39 -2.28 10.69 8.57
C MET A 39 -2.96 10.85 9.94
N ALA A 40 -3.84 9.91 10.33
CA ALA A 40 -4.41 9.90 11.68
C ALA A 40 -3.38 9.63 12.80
N PHE A 41 -2.18 9.16 12.44
CA PHE A 41 -1.06 8.99 13.37
C PHE A 41 -0.17 10.24 13.47
N ALA A 42 -0.32 11.21 12.58
CA ALA A 42 0.46 12.45 12.61
C ALA A 42 -0.17 13.48 13.56
N LYS A 43 0.60 14.53 13.88
CA LYS A 43 0.11 15.66 14.66
C LYS A 43 -1.00 16.41 13.90
N ASP A 44 -1.90 17.07 14.61
CA ASP A 44 -2.99 17.85 14.00
C ASP A 44 -2.49 19.02 13.15
N ASP A 45 -1.33 19.60 13.49
CA ASP A 45 -0.70 20.73 12.83
C ASP A 45 0.39 20.34 11.82
N VAL A 46 0.53 19.03 11.48
CA VAL A 46 1.51 18.54 10.53
C VAL A 46 1.34 19.18 9.14
N GLU A 47 2.45 19.65 8.56
CA GLU A 47 2.46 20.11 7.16
C GLU A 47 2.36 18.88 6.22
N TYR A 48 1.26 18.75 5.48
CA TYR A 48 1.04 17.65 4.54
C TYR A 48 1.31 18.08 3.11
N ILE A 49 2.29 17.44 2.46
CA ILE A 49 2.68 17.70 1.07
C ILE A 49 2.44 16.46 0.20
N TYR A 50 1.51 16.57 -0.74
CA TYR A 50 1.23 15.51 -1.69
C TYR A 50 2.04 15.72 -2.99
N VAL A 51 2.90 14.76 -3.33
CA VAL A 51 3.81 14.82 -4.50
C VAL A 51 3.41 13.88 -5.64
N GLY A 52 2.32 13.13 -5.50
CA GLY A 52 1.79 12.24 -6.55
C GLY A 52 1.11 12.98 -7.70
N LYS A 53 0.66 12.22 -8.71
CA LYS A 53 -0.15 12.77 -9.81
C LYS A 53 -1.49 13.30 -9.28
N LYS A 54 -1.82 14.56 -9.58
CA LYS A 54 -3.17 15.11 -9.42
C LYS A 54 -3.81 15.28 -10.79
N ALA A 55 -5.14 15.18 -10.86
CA ALA A 55 -5.88 15.50 -12.07
C ALA A 55 -5.56 16.95 -12.51
N GLY A 56 -5.05 17.11 -13.75
CA GLY A 56 -4.68 18.41 -14.30
C GLY A 56 -3.26 18.92 -13.98
N ASN A 57 -2.49 18.24 -13.12
CA ASN A 57 -1.10 18.63 -12.84
C ASN A 57 -0.13 17.48 -13.13
N HIS A 58 1.03 17.80 -13.73
CA HIS A 58 2.11 16.83 -13.88
C HIS A 58 2.60 16.38 -12.49
N ALA A 59 2.92 15.09 -12.37
CA ALA A 59 3.62 14.59 -11.18
C ALA A 59 4.93 15.36 -11.01
N MET A 60 5.25 15.73 -9.77
CA MET A 60 6.55 16.31 -9.47
C MET A 60 7.67 15.35 -9.90
N ARG A 61 8.72 15.86 -10.53
CA ARG A 61 9.86 15.01 -10.92
C ARG A 61 10.58 14.51 -9.68
N GLN A 62 11.24 13.35 -9.79
CA GLN A 62 11.90 12.74 -8.64
C GLN A 62 13.00 13.63 -8.05
N GLU A 63 13.73 14.33 -8.92
CA GLU A 63 14.78 15.26 -8.50
C GLU A 63 14.20 16.40 -7.65
N ASP A 64 13.04 16.93 -8.05
CA ASP A 64 12.36 18.01 -7.34
C ASP A 64 11.80 17.51 -5.98
N ILE A 65 11.30 16.26 -5.94
CA ILE A 65 10.87 15.63 -4.67
C ILE A 65 12.05 15.46 -3.73
N SER A 66 13.17 14.95 -4.22
CA SER A 66 14.36 14.72 -3.41
C SER A 66 14.94 16.03 -2.85
N GLN A 67 14.92 17.10 -3.67
CA GLN A 67 15.36 18.42 -3.23
C GLN A 67 14.37 19.02 -2.19
N LEU A 68 13.06 18.91 -2.41
CA LEU A 68 12.04 19.35 -1.46
C LEU A 68 12.22 18.72 -0.08
N ILE A 69 12.51 17.41 -0.02
CA ILE A 69 12.76 16.70 1.24
C ILE A 69 13.98 17.33 1.96
N ALA A 70 15.07 17.56 1.21
CA ALA A 70 16.29 18.16 1.75
C ALA A 70 16.08 19.60 2.24
N ASP A 71 15.31 20.40 1.50
CA ASP A 71 15.04 21.81 1.84
C ASP A 71 14.19 21.90 3.11
N LYS A 72 13.13 21.08 3.23
CA LYS A 72 12.32 21.00 4.45
C LYS A 72 13.13 20.57 5.68
N ALA A 73 14.08 19.65 5.49
CA ALA A 73 14.98 19.24 6.57
C ALA A 73 15.93 20.36 7.01
N LYS A 74 16.42 21.18 6.06
CA LYS A 74 17.28 22.34 6.36
C LYS A 74 16.57 23.46 7.12
N GLU A 75 15.22 23.50 7.04
CA GLU A 75 14.40 24.38 7.89
C GLU A 75 14.37 23.91 9.36
N GLY A 76 15.08 22.83 9.71
CA GLY A 76 15.11 22.26 11.06
C GLY A 76 13.93 21.34 11.38
N LYS A 77 13.09 21.02 10.39
CA LYS A 77 11.87 20.20 10.55
C LYS A 77 12.15 18.71 10.58
N CYS A 78 11.36 17.98 11.36
CA CYS A 78 11.30 16.52 11.31
C CYS A 78 10.46 16.10 10.09
N VAL A 79 11.13 15.65 9.03
CA VAL A 79 10.48 15.30 7.75
C VAL A 79 10.29 13.79 7.65
N VAL A 80 9.06 13.36 7.36
CA VAL A 80 8.73 11.99 6.99
C VAL A 80 8.37 11.94 5.51
N ARG A 81 9.18 11.22 4.73
CA ARG A 81 8.82 10.81 3.36
C ARG A 81 8.10 9.47 3.41
N LEU A 82 6.78 9.48 3.26
CA LEU A 82 5.93 8.29 3.33
C LEU A 82 5.76 7.70 1.92
N LYS A 83 6.22 6.48 1.72
CA LYS A 83 6.30 5.79 0.41
C LYS A 83 5.46 4.52 0.41
N GLY A 84 4.65 4.29 -0.61
CA GLY A 84 3.90 3.03 -0.75
C GLY A 84 4.83 1.82 -0.75
N GLY A 85 4.44 0.75 -0.06
CA GLY A 85 5.26 -0.45 0.12
C GLY A 85 6.48 -0.21 1.00
N ASP A 86 7.65 -0.49 0.44
CA ASP A 86 8.98 -0.32 1.06
C ASP A 86 9.79 0.73 0.29
N PRO A 87 10.53 1.63 0.97
CA PRO A 87 11.30 2.69 0.31
C PRO A 87 12.36 2.18 -0.68
N PHE A 88 12.94 1.00 -0.43
CA PHE A 88 14.05 0.44 -1.19
C PHE A 88 13.65 -0.68 -2.17
N VAL A 89 12.36 -1.08 -2.17
CA VAL A 89 11.84 -2.04 -3.15
C VAL A 89 11.10 -1.29 -4.26
N PHE A 90 11.81 -0.94 -5.33
CA PHE A 90 11.32 -0.13 -6.46
C PHE A 90 10.67 1.20 -6.06
N GLY A 91 11.00 1.70 -4.86
CA GLY A 91 10.49 2.94 -4.30
C GLY A 91 11.36 4.17 -4.57
N ARG A 92 12.51 4.04 -5.24
CA ARG A 92 13.48 5.12 -5.49
C ARG A 92 14.04 5.79 -4.22
N GLY A 93 13.89 5.14 -3.06
CA GLY A 93 14.40 5.65 -1.78
C GLY A 93 15.93 5.81 -1.75
N GLY A 94 16.65 5.00 -2.54
CA GLY A 94 18.10 5.15 -2.72
C GLY A 94 18.48 6.50 -3.31
N GLU A 95 17.78 6.95 -4.35
CA GLU A 95 18.01 8.25 -4.98
C GLU A 95 17.72 9.41 -4.00
N GLU A 96 16.63 9.30 -3.23
CA GLU A 96 16.28 10.28 -2.18
C GLU A 96 17.38 10.33 -1.09
N ALA A 97 17.87 9.16 -0.64
CA ALA A 97 18.96 9.06 0.34
C ALA A 97 20.28 9.65 -0.15
N GLU A 98 20.63 9.44 -1.43
CA GLU A 98 21.83 10.04 -2.05
C GLU A 98 21.78 11.57 -2.05
N VAL A 99 20.61 12.16 -2.38
CA VAL A 99 20.41 13.61 -2.35
C VAL A 99 20.51 14.15 -0.93
N LEU A 100 19.91 13.48 0.05
CA LEU A 100 20.02 13.85 1.46
C LEU A 100 21.48 13.83 1.92
N LYS A 101 22.22 12.78 1.57
CA LYS A 101 23.65 12.68 1.89
C LYS A 101 24.48 13.81 1.28
N LYS A 102 24.25 14.14 0.00
CA LYS A 102 24.91 15.26 -0.70
C LYS A 102 24.63 16.61 -0.04
N ASN A 103 23.44 16.76 0.56
CA ASN A 103 23.04 17.96 1.26
C ASN A 103 23.45 17.98 2.76
N ASN A 104 24.21 17.00 3.23
CA ASN A 104 24.59 16.83 4.64
C ASN A 104 23.38 16.73 5.60
N VAL A 105 22.25 16.18 5.14
CA VAL A 105 21.06 15.96 5.93
C VAL A 105 21.10 14.54 6.49
N ALA A 106 20.96 14.42 7.82
CA ALA A 106 20.85 13.12 8.49
C ALA A 106 19.50 12.46 8.13
N PHE A 107 19.54 11.16 7.83
CA PHE A 107 18.34 10.40 7.50
C PHE A 107 18.39 8.98 8.06
N GLU A 108 17.21 8.38 8.14
CA GLU A 108 17.01 6.98 8.51
C GLU A 108 16.02 6.33 7.55
N ILE A 109 16.28 5.05 7.22
CA ILE A 109 15.37 4.23 6.41
C ILE A 109 14.53 3.39 7.37
N VAL A 110 13.21 3.49 7.23
CA VAL A 110 12.26 2.67 7.97
C VAL A 110 11.56 1.74 6.99
N PRO A 111 11.94 0.45 6.93
CA PRO A 111 11.34 -0.50 6.01
C PRO A 111 9.82 -0.60 6.16
N GLY A 112 9.16 -0.97 5.07
CA GLY A 112 7.73 -1.25 5.03
C GLY A 112 7.45 -2.58 4.35
N ILE A 113 6.23 -3.07 4.45
CA ILE A 113 5.82 -4.32 3.80
C ILE A 113 5.58 -4.04 2.32
N SER A 114 6.43 -4.62 1.46
CA SER A 114 6.28 -4.50 0.01
C SER A 114 5.02 -5.21 -0.49
N SER A 115 4.33 -4.60 -1.46
CA SER A 115 3.21 -5.23 -2.18
C SER A 115 3.62 -6.52 -2.90
N ALA A 116 4.90 -6.68 -3.23
CA ALA A 116 5.42 -7.92 -3.83
C ALA A 116 5.20 -9.16 -2.95
N ILE A 117 5.11 -8.97 -1.64
CA ILE A 117 4.89 -10.05 -0.66
C ILE A 117 3.44 -10.00 -0.14
N ALA A 118 2.96 -8.82 0.20
CA ALA A 118 1.67 -8.67 0.86
C ALA A 118 0.48 -8.90 -0.06
N ALA A 119 0.52 -8.42 -1.32
CA ALA A 119 -0.60 -8.63 -2.24
C ALA A 119 -0.83 -10.11 -2.55
N PRO A 120 0.20 -10.91 -2.89
CA PRO A 120 0.04 -12.35 -3.00
C PRO A 120 -0.47 -13.01 -1.72
N ALA A 121 0.05 -12.64 -0.55
CA ALA A 121 -0.37 -13.22 0.74
C ALA A 121 -1.87 -12.98 1.01
N TYR A 122 -2.37 -11.78 0.76
CA TYR A 122 -3.79 -11.45 0.88
C TYR A 122 -4.65 -12.12 -0.19
N ALA A 123 -4.07 -12.43 -1.34
CA ALA A 123 -4.72 -13.26 -2.36
C ALA A 123 -4.69 -14.77 -2.03
N GLY A 124 -4.11 -15.20 -0.91
CA GLY A 124 -3.92 -16.63 -0.60
C GLY A 124 -2.89 -17.30 -1.51
N ILE A 125 -1.89 -16.57 -1.97
CA ILE A 125 -0.79 -17.05 -2.83
C ILE A 125 0.53 -16.82 -2.08
N PRO A 126 1.11 -17.82 -1.41
CA PRO A 126 2.42 -17.68 -0.79
C PRO A 126 3.50 -17.61 -1.88
N VAL A 127 4.41 -16.63 -1.80
CA VAL A 127 5.51 -16.52 -2.79
C VAL A 127 6.52 -17.67 -2.70
N THR A 128 6.58 -18.34 -1.57
CA THR A 128 7.32 -19.61 -1.36
C THR A 128 6.44 -20.60 -0.60
N ASN A 129 6.60 -21.89 -0.91
CA ASN A 129 5.92 -22.98 -0.18
C ASN A 129 6.75 -24.25 -0.29
N ARG A 130 6.93 -24.97 0.83
CA ARG A 130 7.68 -26.24 0.84
C ARG A 130 7.09 -27.21 -0.20
N LYS A 131 7.94 -27.84 -1.01
CA LYS A 131 7.62 -28.76 -2.11
C LYS A 131 6.97 -28.12 -3.35
N VAL A 132 6.68 -26.83 -3.36
CA VAL A 132 6.07 -26.13 -4.50
C VAL A 132 7.01 -25.08 -5.07
N ALA A 133 7.59 -24.24 -4.20
CA ALA A 133 8.48 -23.15 -4.58
C ALA A 133 9.48 -22.87 -3.46
N VAL A 134 10.76 -23.05 -3.73
CA VAL A 134 11.87 -22.81 -2.78
C VAL A 134 12.58 -21.50 -3.05
N SER A 135 12.24 -20.84 -4.17
CA SER A 135 12.86 -19.61 -4.62
C SER A 135 11.84 -18.64 -5.23
N PHE A 136 12.05 -17.35 -5.05
CA PHE A 136 11.28 -16.33 -5.73
C PHE A 136 12.15 -15.12 -6.09
N ALA A 137 11.72 -14.37 -7.10
CA ALA A 137 12.33 -13.10 -7.48
C ALA A 137 11.28 -12.01 -7.63
N VAL A 138 11.64 -10.78 -7.25
CA VAL A 138 10.81 -9.58 -7.45
C VAL A 138 11.45 -8.72 -8.54
N ILE A 139 10.68 -8.37 -9.56
CA ILE A 139 11.16 -7.73 -10.77
C ILE A 139 10.27 -6.50 -11.06
N THR A 140 10.88 -5.42 -11.58
CA THR A 140 10.09 -4.34 -12.18
C THR A 140 9.59 -4.77 -13.56
N GLY A 141 8.30 -4.64 -13.82
CA GLY A 141 7.74 -4.81 -15.15
C GLY A 141 7.78 -3.52 -15.99
N HIS A 142 8.25 -2.41 -15.40
CA HIS A 142 8.37 -1.12 -16.07
C HIS A 142 9.84 -0.76 -16.24
N GLU A 143 10.32 -0.84 -17.47
CA GLU A 143 11.63 -0.35 -17.87
C GLU A 143 11.49 0.96 -18.66
N ASP A 144 12.56 1.71 -18.78
CA ASP A 144 12.58 2.94 -19.57
C ASP A 144 12.30 2.61 -21.06
N PRO A 145 11.17 3.07 -21.62
CA PRO A 145 10.81 2.74 -23.01
C PRO A 145 11.77 3.37 -24.05
N THR A 146 12.62 4.31 -23.64
CA THR A 146 13.62 4.94 -24.53
C THR A 146 14.87 4.06 -24.69
N LYS A 147 15.07 3.08 -23.81
CA LYS A 147 16.14 2.11 -23.93
C LYS A 147 15.79 1.08 -25.01
N GLY A 148 16.61 1.01 -26.04
CA GLY A 148 16.42 0.02 -27.13
C GLY A 148 16.63 -1.45 -26.71
N LYS A 149 17.10 -1.70 -25.46
CA LYS A 149 17.37 -3.03 -24.92
C LYS A 149 16.93 -3.10 -23.47
N SER A 150 16.28 -4.22 -23.10
CA SER A 150 15.90 -4.52 -21.72
C SER A 150 17.14 -4.73 -20.86
N ASP A 151 17.13 -4.18 -19.65
CA ASP A 151 18.15 -4.44 -18.61
C ASP A 151 17.91 -5.79 -17.91
N ILE A 152 16.75 -6.41 -18.10
CA ILE A 152 16.40 -7.72 -17.53
C ILE A 152 17.02 -8.82 -18.37
N ASN A 153 17.80 -9.69 -17.74
CA ASN A 153 18.28 -10.91 -18.39
C ASN A 153 17.19 -11.96 -18.44
N TRP A 154 16.29 -11.86 -19.42
CA TRP A 154 15.13 -12.73 -19.58
C TRP A 154 15.50 -14.21 -19.76
N GLU A 155 16.60 -14.49 -20.48
CA GLU A 155 17.08 -15.86 -20.71
C GLU A 155 17.39 -16.57 -19.40
N LYS A 156 18.06 -15.89 -18.48
CA LYS A 156 18.37 -16.45 -17.18
C LYS A 156 17.16 -16.43 -16.23
N LEU A 157 16.39 -15.34 -16.27
CA LEU A 157 15.31 -15.13 -15.32
C LEU A 157 14.14 -16.08 -15.52
N ALA A 158 13.76 -16.36 -16.77
CA ALA A 158 12.55 -17.10 -17.11
C ALA A 158 12.41 -18.44 -16.38
N THR A 159 13.52 -19.12 -16.10
CA THR A 159 13.54 -20.45 -15.48
C THR A 159 14.34 -20.54 -14.19
N ALA A 160 15.01 -19.45 -13.76
CA ALA A 160 15.95 -19.48 -12.63
C ALA A 160 15.29 -19.69 -11.26
N VAL A 161 14.05 -19.25 -11.10
CA VAL A 161 13.33 -19.31 -9.83
C VAL A 161 11.92 -19.87 -10.02
N ASP A 162 11.36 -20.43 -8.96
CA ASP A 162 10.03 -21.05 -9.00
C ASP A 162 8.92 -20.02 -9.15
N THR A 163 9.02 -18.91 -8.41
CA THR A 163 8.01 -17.84 -8.41
C THR A 163 8.62 -16.53 -8.90
N LEU A 164 7.97 -15.88 -9.85
CA LEU A 164 8.28 -14.53 -10.30
C LEU A 164 7.16 -13.57 -9.88
N VAL A 165 7.55 -12.43 -9.32
CA VAL A 165 6.63 -11.38 -8.89
C VAL A 165 6.99 -10.08 -9.58
N PHE A 166 6.14 -9.63 -10.51
CA PHE A 166 6.36 -8.39 -11.25
C PHE A 166 5.56 -7.25 -10.64
N LEU A 167 6.25 -6.19 -10.25
CA LEU A 167 5.64 -4.92 -9.89
C LEU A 167 5.59 -4.01 -11.12
N MET A 168 4.56 -3.13 -11.19
CA MET A 168 4.38 -2.19 -12.31
C MET A 168 4.28 -2.84 -13.71
N GLY A 169 3.91 -4.13 -13.78
CA GLY A 169 3.97 -4.93 -15.01
C GLY A 169 2.74 -4.88 -15.90
N VAL A 170 1.59 -4.36 -15.44
CA VAL A 170 0.32 -4.45 -16.19
C VAL A 170 0.39 -3.80 -17.57
N GLY A 171 1.00 -2.61 -17.66
CA GLY A 171 1.15 -1.91 -18.93
C GLY A 171 2.10 -2.60 -19.93
N ASN A 172 3.00 -3.44 -19.43
CA ASN A 172 4.01 -4.14 -20.23
C ASN A 172 3.79 -5.67 -20.25
N LEU A 173 2.60 -6.12 -19.83
CA LEU A 173 2.27 -7.54 -19.69
C LEU A 173 2.49 -8.36 -20.98
N PRO A 174 2.15 -7.85 -22.20
CA PRO A 174 2.43 -8.57 -23.43
C PRO A 174 3.91 -8.86 -23.65
N HIS A 175 4.78 -7.89 -23.32
CA HIS A 175 6.22 -8.07 -23.41
C HIS A 175 6.72 -9.09 -22.38
N ILE A 176 6.31 -8.94 -21.12
CA ILE A 176 6.70 -9.84 -20.02
C ILE A 176 6.36 -11.28 -20.35
N THR A 177 5.11 -11.57 -20.73
CA THR A 177 4.65 -12.93 -21.03
C THR A 177 5.36 -13.51 -22.25
N SER A 178 5.55 -12.70 -23.30
CA SER A 178 6.26 -13.13 -24.50
C SER A 178 7.73 -13.51 -24.20
N GLN A 179 8.42 -12.71 -23.38
CA GLN A 179 9.80 -13.01 -22.99
C GLN A 179 9.90 -14.27 -22.13
N LEU A 180 9.00 -14.43 -21.16
CA LEU A 180 8.96 -15.63 -20.31
C LEU A 180 8.78 -16.89 -21.16
N ILE A 181 7.82 -16.90 -22.11
CA ILE A 181 7.56 -18.03 -22.99
C ILE A 181 8.75 -18.27 -23.91
N LYS A 182 9.28 -17.22 -24.55
CA LYS A 182 10.42 -17.31 -25.46
C LYS A 182 11.64 -17.99 -24.81
N TYR A 183 11.86 -17.72 -23.53
CA TYR A 183 13.01 -18.24 -22.79
C TYR A 183 12.67 -19.44 -21.88
N GLY A 184 11.61 -20.18 -22.21
CA GLY A 184 11.39 -21.52 -21.69
C GLY A 184 10.40 -21.65 -20.52
N ARG A 185 9.75 -20.57 -20.06
CA ARG A 185 8.62 -20.70 -19.15
C ARG A 185 7.40 -21.19 -19.92
N SER A 186 6.77 -22.28 -19.48
CA SER A 186 5.56 -22.80 -20.14
C SER A 186 4.44 -21.76 -20.16
N ALA A 187 3.73 -21.68 -21.29
CA ALA A 187 2.52 -20.86 -21.41
C ALA A 187 1.43 -21.28 -20.42
N ASP A 188 1.40 -22.54 -20.01
CA ASP A 188 0.45 -23.10 -19.03
C ASP A 188 0.86 -22.84 -17.58
N THR A 189 2.03 -22.20 -17.34
CA THR A 189 2.45 -21.86 -15.99
C THR A 189 1.37 -21.02 -15.31
N PRO A 190 0.86 -21.43 -14.12
CA PRO A 190 -0.13 -20.66 -13.37
C PRO A 190 0.36 -19.24 -13.08
N ALA A 191 -0.55 -18.28 -13.23
CA ALA A 191 -0.27 -16.88 -12.97
C ALA A 191 -1.48 -16.19 -12.33
N ALA A 192 -1.25 -15.10 -11.62
CA ALA A 192 -2.32 -14.27 -11.07
C ALA A 192 -1.94 -12.79 -11.11
N LEU A 193 -2.95 -11.94 -11.34
CA LEU A 193 -2.82 -10.51 -11.11
C LEU A 193 -3.61 -10.15 -9.85
N VAL A 194 -2.96 -9.46 -8.92
CA VAL A 194 -3.56 -8.99 -7.68
C VAL A 194 -3.58 -7.47 -7.71
N ARG A 195 -4.75 -6.90 -7.90
CA ARG A 195 -4.98 -5.46 -7.93
C ARG A 195 -5.45 -5.00 -6.56
N TRP A 196 -4.99 -3.81 -6.12
CA TRP A 196 -5.33 -3.24 -4.82
C TRP A 196 -5.20 -4.23 -3.66
N GLY A 197 -4.19 -5.11 -3.72
CA GLY A 197 -3.94 -6.10 -2.67
C GLY A 197 -3.94 -5.48 -1.28
N THR A 198 -4.48 -6.22 -0.31
CA THR A 198 -4.67 -5.82 1.10
C THR A 198 -5.81 -4.84 1.39
N LYS A 199 -6.49 -4.33 0.38
CA LYS A 199 -7.65 -3.45 0.52
C LYS A 199 -8.96 -4.20 0.28
N ALA A 200 -10.07 -3.67 0.77
CA ALA A 200 -11.40 -4.25 0.53
C ALA A 200 -11.77 -4.28 -0.96
N GLU A 201 -11.15 -3.43 -1.78
CA GLU A 201 -11.30 -3.39 -3.24
C GLU A 201 -10.36 -4.38 -3.96
N GLN A 202 -9.70 -5.27 -3.24
CA GLN A 202 -8.82 -6.28 -3.84
C GLN A 202 -9.54 -7.06 -4.92
N GLU A 203 -8.88 -7.18 -6.08
CA GLU A 203 -9.33 -7.98 -7.21
C GLU A 203 -8.23 -8.97 -7.57
N VAL A 204 -8.58 -10.26 -7.69
CA VAL A 204 -7.63 -11.32 -8.02
C VAL A 204 -8.08 -12.02 -9.29
N LEU A 205 -7.28 -11.89 -10.33
CA LEU A 205 -7.46 -12.59 -11.60
C LEU A 205 -6.48 -13.74 -11.70
N VAL A 206 -6.98 -14.97 -11.58
CA VAL A 206 -6.19 -16.20 -11.78
C VAL A 206 -6.22 -16.56 -13.26
N THR A 207 -5.05 -16.88 -13.84
CA THR A 207 -4.84 -17.13 -15.25
C THR A 207 -3.60 -18.01 -15.45
N THR A 208 -3.09 -18.09 -16.66
CA THR A 208 -1.78 -18.65 -17.02
C THR A 208 -0.91 -17.60 -17.71
N VAL A 209 0.38 -17.85 -17.83
CA VAL A 209 1.30 -16.94 -18.53
C VAL A 209 0.81 -16.67 -19.97
N GLY A 210 0.32 -17.70 -20.67
CA GLY A 210 -0.15 -17.58 -22.05
C GLY A 210 -1.45 -16.79 -22.20
N ASN A 211 -2.36 -16.88 -21.23
CA ASN A 211 -3.69 -16.25 -21.29
C ASN A 211 -3.74 -14.90 -20.61
N ALA A 212 -2.72 -14.52 -19.83
CA ALA A 212 -2.75 -13.32 -18.97
C ALA A 212 -3.12 -12.04 -19.71
N VAL A 213 -2.63 -11.85 -20.92
CA VAL A 213 -2.89 -10.63 -21.73
C VAL A 213 -4.36 -10.53 -22.14
N GLU A 214 -4.94 -11.64 -22.59
CA GLU A 214 -6.33 -11.70 -23.02
C GLU A 214 -7.28 -11.55 -21.83
N ASP A 215 -7.00 -12.28 -20.74
CA ASP A 215 -7.81 -12.24 -19.53
C ASP A 215 -7.82 -10.86 -18.87
N VAL A 216 -6.66 -10.17 -18.82
CA VAL A 216 -6.59 -8.78 -18.33
C VAL A 216 -7.44 -7.84 -19.17
N LYS A 217 -7.45 -7.99 -20.50
CA LYS A 217 -8.31 -7.18 -21.38
C LYS A 217 -9.78 -7.49 -21.16
N LYS A 218 -10.14 -8.78 -21.09
CA LYS A 218 -11.52 -9.24 -20.89
C LYS A 218 -12.12 -8.74 -19.57
N HIS A 219 -11.33 -8.76 -18.49
CA HIS A 219 -11.76 -8.31 -17.16
C HIS A 219 -11.52 -6.81 -16.93
N ASN A 220 -10.94 -6.09 -17.92
CA ASN A 220 -10.58 -4.67 -17.80
C ASN A 220 -9.76 -4.36 -16.55
N LEU A 221 -8.86 -5.28 -16.13
CA LEU A 221 -8.03 -5.11 -14.95
C LEU A 221 -7.01 -4.00 -15.19
N LYS A 222 -6.97 -3.03 -14.28
CA LYS A 222 -6.14 -1.82 -14.40
C LYS A 222 -5.05 -1.79 -13.32
N PRO A 223 -3.94 -1.07 -13.57
CA PRO A 223 -2.98 -0.80 -12.50
C PRO A 223 -3.63 0.00 -11.34
N PRO A 224 -3.06 -0.05 -10.13
CA PRO A 224 -1.87 -0.82 -9.77
C PRO A 224 -2.20 -2.28 -9.52
N ALA A 225 -1.36 -3.20 -10.00
CA ALA A 225 -1.48 -4.62 -9.72
C ALA A 225 -0.11 -5.30 -9.67
N VAL A 226 -0.03 -6.39 -8.92
CA VAL A 226 1.10 -7.29 -8.83
C VAL A 226 0.82 -8.49 -9.71
N PHE A 227 1.76 -8.86 -10.60
CA PHE A 227 1.66 -10.05 -11.43
C PHE A 227 2.56 -11.14 -10.86
N VAL A 228 1.95 -12.25 -10.46
CA VAL A 228 2.60 -13.41 -9.85
C VAL A 228 2.58 -14.57 -10.82
N VAL A 229 3.73 -15.22 -11.04
CA VAL A 229 3.89 -16.36 -11.95
C VAL A 229 4.53 -17.52 -11.21
N GLY A 230 3.91 -18.68 -11.20
CA GLY A 230 4.43 -19.89 -10.60
C GLY A 230 3.35 -20.82 -10.03
N ASN A 231 3.71 -22.05 -9.75
CA ASN A 231 2.79 -23.07 -9.25
C ASN A 231 2.15 -22.75 -7.89
N VAL A 232 2.73 -21.81 -7.13
CA VAL A 232 2.15 -21.29 -5.87
C VAL A 232 0.77 -20.68 -6.05
N VAL A 233 0.44 -20.20 -7.25
CA VAL A 233 -0.88 -19.62 -7.57
C VAL A 233 -2.00 -20.64 -7.36
N ASN A 234 -1.76 -21.91 -7.63
CA ASN A 234 -2.74 -22.99 -7.43
C ASN A 234 -3.13 -23.18 -5.96
N LEU A 235 -2.26 -22.78 -5.01
CA LEU A 235 -2.54 -22.89 -3.58
C LEU A 235 -3.70 -21.98 -3.14
N ARG A 236 -3.97 -20.89 -3.89
CA ARG A 236 -5.09 -20.00 -3.62
C ARG A 236 -6.41 -20.75 -3.46
N GLN A 237 -6.65 -21.78 -4.26
CA GLN A 237 -7.90 -22.56 -4.20
C GLN A 237 -8.15 -23.14 -2.79
N THR A 238 -7.08 -23.41 -2.04
CA THR A 238 -7.16 -24.02 -0.71
C THR A 238 -7.02 -23.02 0.42
N ILE A 239 -6.19 -21.96 0.24
CA ILE A 239 -5.79 -21.08 1.33
C ILE A 239 -6.23 -19.61 1.14
N GLN A 240 -7.11 -19.33 0.19
CA GLN A 240 -7.71 -17.98 0.10
C GLN A 240 -8.48 -17.68 1.40
N TRP A 241 -8.31 -16.49 1.91
CA TRP A 241 -8.87 -16.13 3.21
C TRP A 241 -9.46 -14.72 3.26
N PHE A 242 -8.81 -13.75 2.60
CA PHE A 242 -9.17 -12.34 2.76
C PHE A 242 -10.46 -11.99 2.01
N ASP A 243 -10.57 -12.41 0.77
CA ASP A 243 -11.73 -12.20 -0.08
C ASP A 243 -12.92 -13.14 0.22
N ASN A 244 -12.73 -14.09 1.15
CA ASN A 244 -13.82 -14.91 1.73
C ASN A 244 -14.44 -14.28 2.99
N LYS A 245 -13.96 -13.13 3.44
CA LYS A 245 -14.52 -12.44 4.61
C LYS A 245 -15.95 -11.98 4.34
N PRO A 246 -16.86 -12.02 5.35
CA PRO A 246 -18.31 -11.78 5.15
C PRO A 246 -18.64 -10.41 4.56
N LEU A 247 -17.83 -9.40 4.86
CA LEU A 247 -18.05 -8.02 4.40
C LEU A 247 -17.02 -7.58 3.33
N PHE A 248 -16.26 -8.51 2.78
CA PHE A 248 -15.30 -8.19 1.73
C PHE A 248 -15.97 -7.46 0.55
N GLY A 249 -15.35 -6.40 0.07
CA GLY A 249 -15.86 -5.57 -1.02
C GLY A 249 -17.06 -4.67 -0.65
N LYS A 250 -17.49 -4.64 0.61
CA LYS A 250 -18.56 -3.75 1.05
C LYS A 250 -18.00 -2.42 1.54
N ASN A 251 -18.63 -1.32 1.07
CA ASN A 251 -18.38 0.01 1.61
C ASN A 251 -19.43 0.32 2.67
N ILE A 252 -18.99 0.65 3.89
CA ILE A 252 -19.86 0.92 5.02
C ILE A 252 -19.59 2.33 5.53
N LEU A 253 -20.63 3.16 5.53
CA LEU A 253 -20.59 4.49 6.11
C LEU A 253 -20.82 4.41 7.63
N VAL A 254 -19.85 4.85 8.43
CA VAL A 254 -19.93 4.89 9.89
C VAL A 254 -20.19 6.33 10.32
N THR A 255 -21.40 6.62 10.79
CA THR A 255 -21.86 7.98 11.15
C THR A 255 -21.76 8.28 12.65
N ARG A 256 -21.23 7.35 13.43
CA ARG A 256 -21.10 7.47 14.89
C ARG A 256 -20.10 8.57 15.27
N ALA A 257 -20.23 9.13 16.47
CA ALA A 257 -19.26 10.10 17.00
C ALA A 257 -17.82 9.55 16.95
N ARG A 258 -16.85 10.40 16.61
CA ARG A 258 -15.47 9.99 16.29
C ARG A 258 -14.83 9.09 17.37
N GLU A 259 -15.03 9.41 18.63
CA GLU A 259 -14.50 8.66 19.79
C GLU A 259 -15.08 7.23 19.92
N GLN A 260 -16.27 7.00 19.38
CA GLN A 260 -16.96 5.73 19.41
C GLN A 260 -16.88 4.96 18.08
N ALA A 261 -16.47 5.64 17.00
CA ALA A 261 -16.40 5.05 15.65
C ALA A 261 -15.29 4.01 15.56
N SER A 262 -14.13 4.22 16.16
CA SER A 262 -12.92 3.41 15.98
C SER A 262 -13.12 1.91 16.26
N LYS A 263 -13.81 1.54 17.35
CA LYS A 263 -14.10 0.13 17.69
C LYS A 263 -15.01 -0.55 16.68
N LEU A 264 -16.06 0.16 16.24
CA LEU A 264 -17.00 -0.36 15.24
C LEU A 264 -16.31 -0.47 13.87
N THR A 265 -15.56 0.56 13.45
CA THR A 265 -14.77 0.56 12.23
C THR A 265 -13.81 -0.63 12.20
N THR A 266 -13.03 -0.84 13.27
CA THR A 266 -12.10 -1.97 13.36
C THR A 266 -12.83 -3.31 13.23
N ALA A 267 -13.94 -3.51 13.92
CA ALA A 267 -14.70 -4.76 13.85
C ALA A 267 -15.27 -5.03 12.44
N LEU A 268 -15.74 -4.00 11.74
CA LEU A 268 -16.23 -4.12 10.37
C LEU A 268 -15.08 -4.38 9.37
N GLU A 269 -13.95 -3.72 9.53
CA GLU A 269 -12.74 -3.95 8.72
C GLU A 269 -12.16 -5.36 8.94
N ASP A 270 -12.21 -5.88 10.16
CA ASP A 270 -11.81 -7.26 10.46
C ASP A 270 -12.68 -8.27 9.71
N LEU A 271 -13.91 -7.93 9.41
CA LEU A 271 -14.82 -8.70 8.56
C LEU A 271 -14.64 -8.42 7.06
N GLY A 272 -13.71 -7.56 6.69
CA GLY A 272 -13.32 -7.26 5.30
C GLY A 272 -13.98 -6.04 4.67
N ALA A 273 -14.72 -5.23 5.42
CA ALA A 273 -15.35 -4.03 4.91
C ALA A 273 -14.32 -2.91 4.63
N ASN A 274 -14.68 -2.01 3.71
CA ASN A 274 -14.09 -0.68 3.62
C ASN A 274 -14.97 0.31 4.39
N CYS A 275 -14.46 0.86 5.51
CA CYS A 275 -15.21 1.79 6.32
C CYS A 275 -14.91 3.24 5.95
N ILE A 276 -15.96 4.03 5.79
CA ILE A 276 -15.90 5.48 5.57
C ILE A 276 -16.47 6.15 6.81
N GLU A 277 -15.60 6.79 7.60
CA GLU A 277 -16.06 7.52 8.79
C GLU A 277 -16.56 8.90 8.40
N ALA A 278 -17.84 9.17 8.74
CA ALA A 278 -18.50 10.46 8.56
C ALA A 278 -19.28 10.82 9.82
N PRO A 279 -18.62 11.20 10.93
CA PRO A 279 -19.29 11.52 12.18
C PRO A 279 -20.37 12.59 11.99
N ALA A 280 -21.63 12.23 12.27
CA ALA A 280 -22.76 13.16 12.14
C ALA A 280 -23.00 13.97 13.42
N ILE A 281 -22.41 13.57 14.56
CA ILE A 281 -22.55 14.23 15.86
C ILE A 281 -21.17 14.37 16.52
N LYS A 282 -21.03 15.41 17.31
CA LYS A 282 -19.91 15.64 18.21
C LYS A 282 -20.44 15.73 19.64
N ILE A 283 -19.88 14.93 20.53
CA ILE A 283 -20.18 15.04 21.96
C ILE A 283 -19.24 16.12 22.53
N THR A 284 -19.81 17.12 23.16
CA THR A 284 -19.06 18.21 23.81
C THR A 284 -19.51 18.35 25.26
N THR A 285 -18.70 18.97 26.08
CA THR A 285 -19.15 19.48 27.39
C THR A 285 -20.35 20.38 27.19
N PRO A 286 -21.38 20.34 28.08
CA PRO A 286 -22.49 21.27 28.02
C PRO A 286 -22.00 22.68 28.25
N ASP A 287 -22.74 23.68 27.68
CA ASP A 287 -22.37 25.11 27.73
C ASP A 287 -22.33 25.68 29.18
N ASP A 288 -23.00 25.00 30.13
CA ASP A 288 -23.06 25.33 31.53
C ASP A 288 -22.01 24.64 32.41
N ASP A 289 -21.04 23.98 31.80
CA ASP A 289 -19.97 23.20 32.47
C ASP A 289 -20.55 22.21 33.53
N PHE A 290 -21.60 21.51 33.14
CA PHE A 290 -22.34 20.53 33.95
C PHE A 290 -23.14 21.08 35.13
N ALA A 291 -23.27 22.43 35.29
CA ALA A 291 -23.98 23.01 36.43
C ALA A 291 -25.45 22.56 36.56
N SER A 292 -26.14 22.31 35.44
CA SER A 292 -27.51 21.77 35.43
C SER A 292 -27.54 20.31 35.89
N LEU A 293 -26.54 19.51 35.49
CA LEU A 293 -26.41 18.11 35.87
C LEU A 293 -26.11 18.00 37.37
N ASP A 294 -25.20 18.79 37.90
CA ASP A 294 -24.85 18.81 39.32
C ASP A 294 -26.03 19.17 40.19
N LYS A 295 -26.86 20.14 39.76
CA LYS A 295 -28.11 20.52 40.43
C LYS A 295 -29.12 19.34 40.42
N ALA A 296 -29.23 18.60 39.31
CA ALA A 296 -30.09 17.46 39.18
C ALA A 296 -29.61 16.30 40.08
N ILE A 297 -28.30 16.05 40.10
CA ILE A 297 -27.69 15.03 40.99
C ILE A 297 -27.91 15.37 42.46
N ALA A 298 -27.74 16.65 42.85
CA ALA A 298 -27.98 17.08 44.22
C ALA A 298 -29.44 16.85 44.68
N LYS A 299 -30.38 16.77 43.73
CA LYS A 299 -31.81 16.52 43.96
C LYS A 299 -32.28 15.15 43.54
N ILE A 300 -31.35 14.19 43.36
CA ILE A 300 -31.70 12.89 42.78
C ILE A 300 -32.79 12.14 43.57
N GLY A 301 -32.85 12.33 44.88
CA GLY A 301 -33.89 11.76 45.74
C GLY A 301 -35.30 12.39 45.61
N GLU A 302 -35.42 13.51 44.86
CA GLU A 302 -36.69 14.20 44.58
C GLU A 302 -37.31 13.71 43.24
N TYR A 303 -36.60 12.89 42.46
CA TYR A 303 -37.11 12.30 41.21
C TYR A 303 -37.70 10.91 41.47
N GLU A 304 -38.85 10.62 40.85
CA GLU A 304 -39.52 9.31 40.90
C GLU A 304 -38.97 8.34 39.86
#